data_b98ad534243acc5952af85634a7d265d
#
_entry.id   b98ad534243acc5952af85634a7d265d
#
_cell.length_a   1.000
_cell.length_b   1.000
_cell.length_c   1.000
_cell.angle_alpha   90.00
_cell.angle_beta   90.00
_cell.angle_gamma   90.00
#
_symmetry.space_group_name_H-M   'P 1'
#
loop_
_entity.id
_entity.type
_entity.pdbx_description
1 polymer ?
#
loop_
_entity_poly.entity_id
_entity_poly.type
_entity_poly.pdbx_seq_one_letter_code
_entity_poly.pdbx_strand_id
1 'polypeptide(L)'
;MVFGNPHFPWRGTERLYISHNTIPGKIDIMGSSLYGVPAVLIGFNEKLAWSHTVSAAYRFTLYELKLNPANPTQYLYDGELRDMTAVPVTVQVKQADGSLKAQSRTLYKSHYGPMITLSAAGVPILPWANGLAYTLRDANYENDRLINQFGRWNMAKSLDEFMSLHKSILGVPWVNTVASGPNGRAYYGDVTVVPHVTDAQVTTCGTSPLGPVIAQVAPGLPLLDGSRSACEWGTDTDAPAPGIFGGKNLPTQLRDDYVTNCNDSYWLTNPKEPITGFNRIIGDEGTERSLRTRLCILQAEKRLAGQDGRPGNKFTIPTLQDIVLASDIYSAQLARQQVVDSLCQQPLLVGSAGPVADVDKAAACAVLEAWDGKSQLTSVGAHIWREFFRRASGNLGGLPVGLPATPLTSIWQNGFSAADPVNTPNALNTNNVQVQQALADAIVAVKATGIPFDRAMGQIQFSGVHKNSRIPVFGGESSEGAFTIVSTQGENLTNDGYQIVYGNSYIQTVTWDAKGVPQAEGYITYSQSTDPANPHYDDFTKAYSQKKWQKFP
;
A
#
# COMPACT_ATOMS: atom_id res chain seq x y z
N MET A 1 3.84 7.74 -21.48
CA MET A 1 3.04 8.46 -20.44
C MET A 1 3.25 7.78 -19.10
N VAL A 2 3.34 8.54 -18.02
CA VAL A 2 3.43 8.02 -16.63
C VAL A 2 2.32 8.62 -15.79
N PHE A 3 1.66 7.76 -15.02
CA PHE A 3 0.78 8.16 -13.94
C PHE A 3 1.44 7.78 -12.61
N GLY A 4 1.53 8.74 -11.70
CA GLY A 4 2.00 8.54 -10.34
C GLY A 4 0.92 8.95 -9.35
N ASN A 5 0.64 8.10 -8.36
CA ASN A 5 -0.30 8.38 -7.28
C ASN A 5 0.04 7.52 -6.06
N PRO A 6 1.14 7.81 -5.36
CA PRO A 6 1.41 7.13 -4.10
C PRO A 6 0.33 7.45 -3.07
N HIS A 7 -0.08 6.43 -2.34
CA HIS A 7 -1.03 6.57 -1.23
C HIS A 7 -0.23 6.64 0.07
N PHE A 8 -0.27 7.81 0.70
CA PHE A 8 0.56 8.11 1.87
C PHE A 8 -0.23 8.85 2.95
N PRO A 9 0.28 8.87 4.20
CA PRO A 9 -0.29 9.69 5.27
C PRO A 9 -0.34 11.17 4.89
N TRP A 10 -1.43 11.84 5.25
CA TRP A 10 -1.58 13.29 5.07
C TRP A 10 -0.99 14.10 6.24
N ARG A 11 -0.46 13.38 7.24
CA ARG A 11 0.19 13.93 8.45
C ARG A 11 1.50 13.17 8.70
N GLY A 12 2.37 13.78 9.47
CA GLY A 12 3.61 13.14 9.92
C GLY A 12 4.78 13.32 8.97
N THR A 13 5.80 12.51 9.18
CA THR A 13 7.10 12.58 8.49
C THR A 13 7.05 12.06 7.06
N GLU A 14 6.05 11.24 6.75
CA GLU A 14 5.84 10.68 5.41
C GLU A 14 5.15 11.64 4.44
N ARG A 15 4.85 12.87 4.87
CA ARG A 15 4.31 13.89 3.95
C ARG A 15 5.29 14.18 2.83
N LEU A 16 4.74 14.22 1.63
CA LEU A 16 5.45 14.67 0.44
C LEU A 16 5.34 16.18 0.30
N TYR A 17 6.32 16.79 -0.35
CA TYR A 17 6.30 18.16 -0.83
C TYR A 17 6.72 18.22 -2.29
N ILE A 18 6.22 19.20 -3.05
CA ILE A 18 6.60 19.42 -4.44
C ILE A 18 7.78 20.39 -4.49
N SER A 19 8.74 20.11 -5.36
CA SER A 19 9.82 21.04 -5.70
C SER A 19 10.13 20.99 -7.20
N HIS A 20 10.57 22.12 -7.73
CA HIS A 20 11.21 22.22 -9.04
C HIS A 20 12.65 22.70 -8.82
N ASN A 21 13.61 21.87 -9.14
CA ASN A 21 15.03 22.12 -8.89
C ASN A 21 15.78 22.27 -10.21
N THR A 22 16.39 23.43 -10.45
CA THR A 22 17.10 23.73 -11.68
C THR A 22 18.55 24.15 -11.40
N ILE A 23 19.49 23.45 -12.04
CA ILE A 23 20.87 23.88 -12.18
C ILE A 23 21.15 23.94 -13.69
N PRO A 24 21.30 25.11 -14.28
CA PRO A 24 21.42 25.27 -15.74
C PRO A 24 22.45 24.33 -16.36
N GLY A 25 22.01 23.56 -17.36
CA GLY A 25 22.83 22.57 -18.07
C GLY A 25 23.15 21.29 -17.31
N LYS A 26 22.64 21.11 -16.08
CA LYS A 26 22.90 19.92 -15.25
C LYS A 26 21.64 19.25 -14.73
N ILE A 27 20.74 19.99 -14.12
CA ILE A 27 19.52 19.49 -13.48
C ILE A 27 18.37 20.39 -13.88
N ASP A 28 17.29 19.77 -14.31
CA ASP A 28 15.98 20.37 -14.45
C ASP A 28 14.97 19.26 -14.13
N ILE A 29 14.50 19.24 -12.88
CA ILE A 29 13.73 18.15 -12.30
C ILE A 29 12.57 18.69 -11.48
N MET A 30 11.38 18.21 -11.77
CA MET A 30 10.18 18.53 -10.99
C MET A 30 9.54 17.26 -10.43
N GLY A 31 9.00 17.36 -9.23
CA GLY A 31 8.31 16.24 -8.59
C GLY A 31 8.18 16.43 -7.10
N SER A 32 8.05 15.29 -6.40
CA SER A 32 7.86 15.29 -4.95
C SER A 32 8.94 14.53 -4.22
N SER A 33 9.11 14.90 -2.96
CA SER A 33 10.02 14.25 -2.02
C SER A 33 9.39 14.14 -0.64
N LEU A 34 9.91 13.23 0.18
CA LEU A 34 9.60 13.18 1.61
C LEU A 34 10.31 14.32 2.35
N TYR A 35 9.72 14.80 3.43
CA TYR A 35 10.32 15.83 4.26
C TYR A 35 11.73 15.43 4.72
N GLY A 36 12.70 16.33 4.48
CA GLY A 36 14.10 16.13 4.82
C GLY A 36 14.94 15.37 3.79
N VAL A 37 14.37 14.86 2.71
CA VAL A 37 15.12 14.19 1.64
C VAL A 37 15.46 15.21 0.54
N PRO A 38 16.75 15.49 0.26
CA PRO A 38 17.17 16.54 -0.68
C PRO A 38 17.28 16.04 -2.13
N ALA A 39 16.33 15.24 -2.59
CA ALA A 39 16.26 14.72 -3.96
C ALA A 39 14.80 14.49 -4.34
N VAL A 40 14.46 14.64 -5.61
CA VAL A 40 13.13 14.28 -6.10
C VAL A 40 13.02 12.77 -6.15
N LEU A 41 12.09 12.22 -5.36
CA LEU A 41 11.85 10.79 -5.26
C LEU A 41 10.87 10.30 -6.32
N ILE A 42 9.83 11.08 -6.63
CA ILE A 42 8.82 10.80 -7.65
C ILE A 42 8.69 12.04 -8.51
N GLY A 43 8.86 11.93 -9.81
CA GLY A 43 8.79 13.12 -10.65
C GLY A 43 9.16 12.85 -12.11
N PHE A 44 9.62 13.91 -12.77
CA PHE A 44 10.01 13.87 -14.16
C PHE A 44 11.10 14.91 -14.46
N ASN A 45 11.89 14.62 -15.45
CA ASN A 45 12.78 15.55 -16.12
C ASN A 45 12.44 15.57 -17.62
N GLU A 46 13.24 16.25 -18.43
CA GLU A 46 13.02 16.35 -19.88
C GLU A 46 12.93 14.96 -20.56
N LYS A 47 13.64 13.94 -20.06
CA LYS A 47 13.86 12.66 -20.74
C LYS A 47 13.06 11.50 -20.19
N LEU A 48 12.55 11.57 -18.98
CA LEU A 48 11.80 10.48 -18.34
C LEU A 48 10.94 10.99 -17.18
N ALA A 49 9.94 10.18 -16.84
CA ALA A 49 9.13 10.31 -15.65
C ALA A 49 9.05 8.96 -14.93
N TRP A 50 8.92 8.99 -13.60
CA TRP A 50 8.78 7.80 -12.80
C TRP A 50 7.87 8.01 -11.59
N SER A 51 7.38 6.90 -11.07
CA SER A 51 6.62 6.85 -9.83
C SER A 51 6.89 5.55 -9.08
N HIS A 52 6.44 5.51 -7.85
CA HIS A 52 6.63 4.38 -6.94
C HIS A 52 5.33 3.91 -6.31
N THR A 53 5.32 2.61 -5.95
CA THR A 53 4.36 2.00 -5.03
C THR A 53 5.13 1.20 -3.99
N VAL A 54 4.63 1.06 -2.77
CA VAL A 54 5.28 0.18 -1.78
C VAL A 54 5.28 -1.25 -2.31
N SER A 55 6.46 -1.89 -2.31
CA SER A 55 6.65 -3.25 -2.79
C SER A 55 6.22 -4.29 -1.75
N ALA A 56 5.80 -5.45 -2.22
CA ALA A 56 5.45 -6.60 -1.39
C ALA A 56 6.68 -7.37 -0.84
N ALA A 57 7.89 -7.12 -1.35
CA ALA A 57 9.08 -7.83 -0.90
C ALA A 57 9.44 -7.51 0.55
N TYR A 58 9.90 -8.50 1.29
CA TYR A 58 10.42 -8.31 2.63
C TYR A 58 11.85 -7.76 2.58
N ARG A 59 12.12 -6.75 3.42
CA ARG A 59 13.43 -6.09 3.52
C ARG A 59 14.24 -6.58 4.69
N PHE A 60 13.67 -7.48 5.47
CA PHE A 60 14.26 -8.05 6.67
C PHE A 60 13.90 -9.53 6.78
N THR A 61 14.66 -10.22 7.62
CA THR A 61 14.35 -11.58 8.06
C THR A 61 14.35 -11.66 9.57
N LEU A 62 13.71 -12.69 10.08
CA LEU A 62 13.73 -13.04 11.49
C LEU A 62 14.71 -14.20 11.70
N TYR A 63 15.41 -14.18 12.84
CA TYR A 63 16.23 -15.29 13.30
C TYR A 63 15.80 -15.75 14.68
N GLU A 64 15.65 -17.06 14.83
CA GLU A 64 15.48 -17.71 16.12
C GLU A 64 16.84 -18.03 16.72
N LEU A 65 17.11 -17.52 17.93
CA LEU A 65 18.34 -17.76 18.67
C LEU A 65 18.11 -18.77 19.77
N LYS A 66 19.03 -19.75 19.90
CA LYS A 66 19.09 -20.69 21.00
C LYS A 66 19.91 -20.08 22.11
N LEU A 67 19.28 -19.82 23.26
CA LEU A 67 19.94 -19.12 24.37
C LEU A 67 20.73 -20.08 25.26
N ASN A 68 21.80 -19.55 25.88
CA ASN A 68 22.48 -20.23 26.96
C ASN A 68 21.54 -20.33 28.17
N PRO A 69 21.23 -21.55 28.67
CA PRO A 69 20.36 -21.72 29.83
C PRO A 69 20.86 -21.03 31.11
N ALA A 70 22.19 -20.85 31.25
CA ALA A 70 22.81 -20.19 32.38
C ALA A 70 22.83 -18.64 32.27
N ASN A 71 22.71 -18.12 31.01
CA ASN A 71 22.73 -16.68 30.77
C ASN A 71 21.83 -16.33 29.55
N PRO A 72 20.62 -15.80 29.75
CA PRO A 72 19.67 -15.54 28.66
C PRO A 72 20.09 -14.39 27.72
N THR A 73 21.21 -13.71 27.98
CA THR A 73 21.82 -12.69 27.11
C THR A 73 22.98 -13.25 26.27
N GLN A 74 23.17 -14.58 26.30
CA GLN A 74 24.08 -15.30 25.42
C GLN A 74 23.31 -16.29 24.53
N TYR A 75 23.79 -16.49 23.32
CA TYR A 75 23.19 -17.40 22.34
C TYR A 75 24.23 -18.25 21.63
N LEU A 76 23.81 -19.43 21.20
CA LEU A 76 24.63 -20.39 20.47
C LEU A 76 24.78 -19.95 19.00
N TYR A 77 26.02 -20.06 18.48
CA TYR A 77 26.32 -19.86 17.05
C TYR A 77 27.49 -20.76 16.63
N ASP A 78 27.27 -21.69 15.73
CA ASP A 78 28.23 -22.72 15.26
C ASP A 78 28.91 -23.47 16.40
N GLY A 79 28.17 -23.76 17.47
CA GLY A 79 28.69 -24.46 18.64
C GLY A 79 29.34 -23.58 19.71
N GLU A 80 29.55 -22.29 19.43
CA GLU A 80 30.16 -21.33 20.34
C GLU A 80 29.10 -20.40 20.95
N LEU A 81 29.30 -19.97 22.19
CA LEU A 81 28.43 -18.97 22.82
C LEU A 81 28.88 -17.55 22.44
N ARG A 82 27.94 -16.73 22.04
CA ARG A 82 28.13 -15.30 21.76
C ARG A 82 27.33 -14.42 22.71
N ASP A 83 27.91 -13.33 23.16
CA ASP A 83 27.20 -12.33 23.96
C ASP A 83 26.34 -11.43 23.09
N MET A 84 25.15 -11.10 23.57
CA MET A 84 24.37 -9.99 23.03
C MET A 84 24.98 -8.66 23.46
N THR A 85 24.95 -7.66 22.58
CA THR A 85 25.36 -6.30 22.92
C THR A 85 24.24 -5.61 23.68
N ALA A 86 24.53 -5.18 24.91
CA ALA A 86 23.62 -4.38 25.71
C ALA A 86 23.64 -2.91 25.27
N VAL A 87 22.47 -2.33 25.06
CA VAL A 87 22.26 -0.94 24.61
C VAL A 87 21.39 -0.24 25.68
N PRO A 88 21.97 0.48 26.64
CA PRO A 88 21.20 1.23 27.62
C PRO A 88 20.56 2.46 26.95
N VAL A 89 19.27 2.62 27.14
CA VAL A 89 18.48 3.74 26.61
C VAL A 89 17.77 4.44 27.76
N THR A 90 17.89 5.76 27.83
CA THR A 90 17.18 6.60 28.81
C THR A 90 16.36 7.65 28.07
N VAL A 91 15.08 7.71 28.36
CA VAL A 91 14.16 8.72 27.83
C VAL A 91 13.59 9.58 28.95
N GLN A 92 13.35 10.85 28.67
CA GLN A 92 12.67 11.75 29.60
C GLN A 92 11.17 11.74 29.31
N VAL A 93 10.39 11.18 30.24
CA VAL A 93 8.94 11.06 30.11
C VAL A 93 8.27 12.25 30.79
N LYS A 94 7.54 13.06 30.03
CA LYS A 94 6.76 14.17 30.57
C LYS A 94 5.59 13.62 31.40
N GLN A 95 5.52 14.05 32.66
CA GLN A 95 4.47 13.70 33.59
C GLN A 95 3.25 14.63 33.43
N ALA A 96 2.13 14.28 34.08
CA ALA A 96 0.90 15.07 34.03
C ALA A 96 1.06 16.49 34.63
N ASP A 97 1.98 16.64 35.60
CA ASP A 97 2.32 17.93 36.22
C ASP A 97 3.33 18.77 35.41
N GLY A 98 3.74 18.28 34.24
CA GLY A 98 4.71 18.92 33.36
C GLY A 98 6.19 18.62 33.68
N SER A 99 6.49 17.95 34.79
CA SER A 99 7.87 17.53 35.13
C SER A 99 8.37 16.45 34.16
N LEU A 100 9.70 16.28 34.09
CA LEU A 100 10.35 15.23 33.33
C LEU A 100 10.90 14.15 34.28
N LYS A 101 10.53 12.88 34.02
CA LYS A 101 11.04 11.72 34.74
C LYS A 101 11.86 10.84 33.82
N ALA A 102 13.12 10.59 34.18
CA ALA A 102 13.98 9.66 33.47
C ALA A 102 13.44 8.23 33.58
N GLN A 103 13.34 7.54 32.46
CA GLN A 103 12.99 6.12 32.37
C GLN A 103 14.06 5.41 31.56
N SER A 104 14.72 4.44 32.17
CA SER A 104 15.81 3.69 31.53
C SER A 104 15.39 2.25 31.26
N ARG A 105 15.84 1.71 30.12
CA ARG A 105 15.77 0.29 29.75
C ARG A 105 17.05 -0.11 29.05
N THR A 106 17.48 -1.37 29.25
CA THR A 106 18.52 -1.97 28.44
C THR A 106 17.87 -2.75 27.31
N LEU A 107 18.15 -2.35 26.08
CA LEU A 107 17.82 -3.09 24.86
C LEU A 107 19.00 -3.99 24.51
N TYR A 108 18.77 -5.04 23.75
CA TYR A 108 19.82 -5.96 23.32
C TYR A 108 19.82 -6.11 21.81
N LYS A 109 20.97 -6.38 21.26
CA LYS A 109 21.13 -6.77 19.85
C LYS A 109 22.08 -7.96 19.74
N SER A 110 21.77 -8.88 18.81
CA SER A 110 22.67 -9.91 18.35
C SER A 110 23.56 -9.36 17.22
N HIS A 111 24.43 -10.20 16.64
CA HIS A 111 25.18 -9.82 15.43
C HIS A 111 24.27 -9.66 14.21
N TYR A 112 23.06 -10.22 14.21
CA TYR A 112 22.04 -10.02 13.16
C TYR A 112 21.38 -8.64 13.25
N GLY A 113 21.13 -8.14 14.47
CA GLY A 113 20.41 -6.88 14.68
C GLY A 113 19.68 -6.84 16.02
N PRO A 114 18.68 -5.97 16.19
CA PRO A 114 17.97 -5.80 17.44
C PRO A 114 17.18 -7.05 17.82
N MET A 115 17.16 -7.34 19.13
CA MET A 115 16.28 -8.34 19.69
C MET A 115 14.84 -7.82 19.67
N ILE A 116 13.91 -8.67 19.28
CA ILE A 116 12.49 -8.33 19.19
C ILE A 116 11.63 -9.29 20.02
N THR A 117 10.51 -8.78 20.51
CA THR A 117 9.40 -9.57 21.04
C THR A 117 8.12 -9.12 20.35
N LEU A 118 7.28 -10.07 20.00
CA LEU A 118 5.99 -9.78 19.37
C LEU A 118 4.88 -10.45 20.16
N SER A 119 3.82 -9.68 20.41
CA SER A 119 2.58 -10.19 21.00
C SER A 119 1.38 -9.66 20.21
N ALA A 120 0.35 -10.48 20.10
CA ALA A 120 -0.91 -10.09 19.49
C ALA A 120 -2.06 -10.42 20.44
N ALA A 121 -2.94 -9.46 20.68
CA ALA A 121 -4.05 -9.59 21.63
C ALA A 121 -3.61 -10.12 23.03
N GLY A 122 -2.41 -9.74 23.47
CA GLY A 122 -1.83 -10.19 24.76
C GLY A 122 -1.19 -11.59 24.71
N VAL A 123 -1.23 -12.29 23.56
CA VAL A 123 -0.59 -13.59 23.39
C VAL A 123 0.81 -13.40 22.79
N PRO A 124 1.89 -13.90 23.44
CA PRO A 124 3.24 -13.84 22.88
C PRO A 124 3.33 -14.71 21.61
N ILE A 125 3.72 -14.08 20.48
CA ILE A 125 4.01 -14.77 19.21
C ILE A 125 5.50 -15.07 19.10
N LEU A 126 6.36 -14.07 19.43
CA LEU A 126 7.80 -14.21 19.47
C LEU A 126 8.28 -13.85 20.88
N PRO A 127 8.22 -14.77 21.84
CA PRO A 127 8.62 -14.51 23.22
C PRO A 127 10.14 -14.57 23.40
N TRP A 128 10.66 -13.86 24.37
CA TRP A 128 11.99 -14.12 24.91
C TRP A 128 11.83 -15.02 26.14
N ALA A 129 11.79 -16.32 25.91
CA ALA A 129 11.48 -17.32 26.94
C ALA A 129 11.89 -18.74 26.50
N ASN A 130 11.92 -19.67 27.44
CA ASN A 130 12.12 -21.12 27.18
C ASN A 130 13.42 -21.44 26.41
N GLY A 131 14.50 -20.68 26.63
CA GLY A 131 15.76 -20.87 25.93
C GLY A 131 15.78 -20.36 24.50
N LEU A 132 14.79 -19.60 24.09
CA LEU A 132 14.67 -19.01 22.75
C LEU A 132 14.51 -17.49 22.83
N ALA A 133 15.01 -16.79 21.83
CA ALA A 133 14.76 -15.37 21.59
C ALA A 133 14.82 -15.10 20.09
N TYR A 134 14.33 -13.93 19.66
CA TYR A 134 14.21 -13.59 18.25
C TYR A 134 14.91 -12.25 17.98
N THR A 135 15.52 -12.17 16.80
CA THR A 135 16.19 -10.96 16.34
C THR A 135 15.80 -10.67 14.90
N LEU A 136 15.80 -9.39 14.54
CA LEU A 136 15.50 -8.92 13.20
C LEU A 136 16.78 -8.47 12.51
N ARG A 137 17.02 -8.89 11.27
CA ARG A 137 18.07 -8.37 10.40
C ARG A 137 17.44 -7.60 9.24
N ASP A 138 17.74 -6.31 9.11
CA ASP A 138 17.19 -5.40 8.09
C ASP A 138 18.24 -5.10 7.03
N ALA A 139 17.92 -5.36 5.76
CA ALA A 139 18.82 -5.14 4.63
C ALA A 139 19.04 -3.64 4.32
N ASN A 140 18.14 -2.77 4.78
CA ASN A 140 18.30 -1.32 4.64
C ASN A 140 19.09 -0.67 5.77
N TYR A 141 19.44 -1.41 6.83
CA TYR A 141 20.19 -0.83 7.96
C TYR A 141 21.51 -0.16 7.53
N GLU A 142 22.18 -0.74 6.53
CA GLU A 142 23.45 -0.24 5.95
C GLU A 142 23.25 0.29 4.51
N ASN A 143 22.01 0.59 4.10
CA ASN A 143 21.77 1.12 2.76
C ASN A 143 21.98 2.64 2.70
N ASP A 144 23.23 3.07 2.52
CA ASP A 144 23.62 4.47 2.31
C ASP A 144 23.47 4.95 0.84
N ARG A 145 23.08 4.04 -0.08
CA ARG A 145 23.02 4.28 -1.53
C ARG A 145 21.77 5.07 -1.99
N LEU A 146 20.76 5.26 -1.12
CA LEU A 146 19.50 5.93 -1.47
C LEU A 146 19.71 7.30 -2.10
N ILE A 147 20.49 8.17 -1.48
CA ILE A 147 20.70 9.54 -2.00
C ILE A 147 21.44 9.51 -3.33
N ASN A 148 22.43 8.62 -3.48
CA ASN A 148 23.11 8.43 -4.76
C ASN A 148 22.16 7.92 -5.85
N GLN A 149 21.27 6.96 -5.52
CA GLN A 149 20.28 6.41 -6.45
C GLN A 149 19.40 7.52 -7.03
N PHE A 150 18.72 8.28 -6.15
CA PHE A 150 17.82 9.32 -6.60
C PHE A 150 18.55 10.52 -7.20
N GLY A 151 19.70 10.89 -6.67
CA GLY A 151 20.54 11.95 -7.25
C GLY A 151 20.96 11.65 -8.70
N ARG A 152 21.34 10.40 -8.98
CA ARG A 152 21.68 9.95 -10.34
C ARG A 152 20.43 9.84 -11.23
N TRP A 153 19.30 9.39 -10.71
CA TRP A 153 18.03 9.36 -11.44
C TRP A 153 17.52 10.74 -11.82
N ASN A 154 17.67 11.72 -10.93
CA ASN A 154 17.28 13.10 -11.22
C ASN A 154 18.03 13.70 -12.42
N MET A 155 19.21 13.15 -12.72
CA MET A 155 20.08 13.57 -13.83
C MET A 155 20.07 12.60 -15.03
N ALA A 156 19.34 11.51 -14.97
CA ALA A 156 19.34 10.50 -16.01
C ALA A 156 18.79 11.07 -17.34
N LYS A 157 19.45 10.74 -18.43
CA LYS A 157 19.20 11.29 -19.77
C LYS A 157 18.42 10.35 -20.69
N SER A 158 18.09 9.16 -20.23
CA SER A 158 17.30 8.18 -20.95
C SER A 158 16.70 7.14 -20.01
N LEU A 159 15.64 6.46 -20.46
CA LEU A 159 15.07 5.33 -19.74
C LEU A 159 16.10 4.18 -19.59
N ASP A 160 16.95 3.95 -20.58
CA ASP A 160 17.99 2.90 -20.52
C ASP A 160 19.05 3.22 -19.45
N GLU A 161 19.47 4.48 -19.33
CA GLU A 161 20.35 4.91 -18.24
C GLU A 161 19.67 4.76 -16.88
N PHE A 162 18.41 5.17 -16.76
CA PHE A 162 17.62 5.03 -15.54
C PHE A 162 17.53 3.56 -15.09
N MET A 163 17.21 2.63 -16.00
CA MET A 163 17.16 1.19 -15.73
C MET A 163 18.53 0.62 -15.34
N SER A 164 19.59 1.06 -15.98
CA SER A 164 20.95 0.63 -15.67
C SER A 164 21.37 1.08 -14.26
N LEU A 165 21.10 2.34 -13.91
CA LEU A 165 21.36 2.91 -12.60
C LEU A 165 20.51 2.21 -11.51
N HIS A 166 19.27 1.82 -11.83
CA HIS A 166 18.41 1.07 -10.91
C HIS A 166 19.08 -0.21 -10.44
N LYS A 167 19.58 -1.01 -11.40
CA LYS A 167 20.20 -2.31 -11.14
C LYS A 167 21.61 -2.19 -10.52
N SER A 168 22.39 -1.22 -10.95
CA SER A 168 23.80 -1.12 -10.54
C SER A 168 24.01 -0.45 -9.18
N ILE A 169 23.20 0.55 -8.84
CA ILE A 169 23.27 1.23 -7.53
C ILE A 169 22.50 0.45 -6.49
N LEU A 170 21.31 -0.07 -6.85
CA LEU A 170 20.44 -0.84 -5.97
C LEU A 170 20.26 -0.14 -4.59
N GLY A 171 19.91 1.15 -4.65
CA GLY A 171 19.75 2.00 -3.47
C GLY A 171 18.28 2.23 -3.07
N VAL A 172 17.32 1.80 -3.90
CA VAL A 172 15.88 1.94 -3.62
C VAL A 172 15.49 1.03 -2.46
N PRO A 173 14.96 1.58 -1.34
CA PRO A 173 14.83 0.79 -0.12
C PRO A 173 13.65 -0.19 -0.13
N TRP A 174 12.44 0.21 -0.58
CA TRP A 174 11.22 -0.61 -0.37
C TRP A 174 10.09 -0.33 -1.37
N VAL A 175 10.37 0.19 -2.55
CA VAL A 175 9.30 0.57 -3.48
C VAL A 175 9.49 -0.04 -4.87
N ASN A 176 8.41 -0.50 -5.48
CA ASN A 176 8.33 -0.74 -6.91
C ASN A 176 8.57 0.57 -7.66
N THR A 177 9.11 0.48 -8.85
CA THR A 177 9.34 1.62 -9.74
C THR A 177 8.65 1.39 -11.07
N VAL A 178 7.83 2.35 -11.51
CA VAL A 178 7.33 2.45 -12.87
C VAL A 178 7.93 3.68 -13.54
N ALA A 179 8.36 3.56 -14.78
CA ALA A 179 8.98 4.67 -15.51
C ALA A 179 8.69 4.59 -17.02
N SER A 180 8.72 5.74 -17.68
CA SER A 180 8.64 5.84 -19.15
C SER A 180 9.36 7.10 -19.61
N GLY A 181 9.68 7.15 -20.91
CA GLY A 181 10.24 8.30 -21.58
C GLY A 181 9.51 8.63 -22.88
N PRO A 182 9.99 9.61 -23.66
CA PRO A 182 9.36 10.03 -24.91
C PRO A 182 9.31 8.91 -25.97
N ASN A 183 10.13 7.87 -25.86
CA ASN A 183 10.16 6.74 -26.80
C ASN A 183 9.02 5.73 -26.58
N GLY A 184 8.12 5.95 -25.63
CA GLY A 184 6.89 5.18 -25.45
C GLY A 184 7.04 3.84 -24.73
N ARG A 185 8.26 3.38 -24.37
CA ARG A 185 8.43 2.14 -23.61
C ARG A 185 8.05 2.34 -22.14
N ALA A 186 7.41 1.33 -21.56
CA ALA A 186 6.98 1.29 -20.17
C ALA A 186 7.86 0.30 -19.38
N TYR A 187 8.52 0.80 -18.34
CA TYR A 187 9.38 0.03 -17.45
C TYR A 187 8.71 -0.20 -16.11
N TYR A 188 8.84 -1.43 -15.62
CA TYR A 188 8.59 -1.80 -14.24
C TYR A 188 9.84 -2.45 -13.64
N GLY A 189 10.10 -2.18 -12.36
CA GLY A 189 11.15 -2.87 -11.59
C GLY A 189 10.83 -2.89 -10.10
N ASP A 190 10.87 -4.09 -9.50
CA ASP A 190 11.00 -4.29 -8.05
C ASP A 190 12.47 -4.54 -7.71
N VAL A 191 13.33 -3.59 -8.10
CA VAL A 191 14.80 -3.64 -7.94
C VAL A 191 15.14 -2.86 -6.68
N THR A 192 14.95 -3.52 -5.54
CA THR A 192 15.04 -2.92 -4.22
C THR A 192 15.99 -3.71 -3.33
N VAL A 193 16.35 -3.16 -2.18
CA VAL A 193 17.25 -3.83 -1.24
C VAL A 193 16.51 -4.98 -0.56
N VAL A 194 16.74 -6.21 -1.02
CA VAL A 194 16.11 -7.43 -0.51
C VAL A 194 17.19 -8.39 0.00
N PRO A 195 17.03 -8.99 1.22
CA PRO A 195 17.94 -9.99 1.73
C PRO A 195 18.11 -11.16 0.76
N HIS A 196 19.33 -11.59 0.49
CA HIS A 196 19.59 -12.76 -0.33
C HIS A 196 19.27 -14.03 0.45
N VAL A 197 17.98 -14.36 0.51
CA VAL A 197 17.45 -15.59 1.12
C VAL A 197 16.62 -16.32 0.07
N THR A 198 17.14 -17.47 -0.38
CA THR A 198 16.48 -18.31 -1.38
C THR A 198 15.43 -19.22 -0.73
N ASP A 199 14.43 -19.67 -1.49
CA ASP A 199 13.43 -20.64 -1.02
C ASP A 199 14.06 -21.95 -0.57
N ALA A 200 15.18 -22.38 -1.21
CA ALA A 200 15.97 -23.53 -0.78
C ALA A 200 16.60 -23.30 0.60
N GLN A 201 17.08 -22.09 0.86
CA GLN A 201 17.63 -21.72 2.18
C GLN A 201 16.52 -21.67 3.23
N VAL A 202 15.34 -21.13 2.91
CA VAL A 202 14.19 -21.15 3.83
C VAL A 202 13.82 -22.59 4.20
N THR A 203 13.85 -23.51 3.24
CA THR A 203 13.56 -24.93 3.49
C THR A 203 14.57 -25.57 4.45
N THR A 204 15.87 -25.24 4.35
CA THR A 204 16.92 -25.85 5.16
C THR A 204 17.16 -25.16 6.50
N CYS A 205 16.81 -23.89 6.59
CA CYS A 205 17.09 -23.02 7.74
C CYS A 205 15.82 -22.57 8.50
N GLY A 206 14.64 -22.78 7.93
CA GLY A 206 13.35 -22.47 8.57
C GLY A 206 12.88 -23.59 9.51
N THR A 207 13.70 -23.97 10.49
CA THR A 207 13.46 -25.12 11.37
C THR A 207 12.61 -24.81 12.60
N SER A 208 12.29 -23.55 12.84
CA SER A 208 11.45 -23.13 13.98
C SER A 208 10.00 -23.61 13.84
N PRO A 209 9.40 -24.16 14.91
CA PRO A 209 7.97 -24.51 14.92
C PRO A 209 7.04 -23.30 14.74
N LEU A 210 7.55 -22.06 14.94
CA LEU A 210 6.81 -20.83 14.70
C LEU A 210 6.84 -20.39 13.22
N GLY A 211 7.70 -20.98 12.38
CA GLY A 211 7.74 -20.67 10.94
C GLY A 211 6.37 -20.73 10.26
N PRO A 212 5.60 -21.82 10.42
CA PRO A 212 4.24 -21.91 9.87
C PRO A 212 3.28 -20.84 10.40
N VAL A 213 3.42 -20.43 11.66
CA VAL A 213 2.59 -19.35 12.26
C VAL A 213 2.93 -18.00 11.62
N ILE A 214 4.22 -17.70 11.47
CA ILE A 214 4.66 -16.48 10.78
C ILE A 214 4.18 -16.48 9.33
N ALA A 215 4.28 -17.62 8.63
CA ALA A 215 3.83 -17.75 7.24
C ALA A 215 2.32 -17.52 7.04
N GLN A 216 1.50 -17.74 8.08
CA GLN A 216 0.06 -17.42 8.02
C GLN A 216 -0.22 -15.91 8.06
N VAL A 217 0.58 -15.15 8.82
CA VAL A 217 0.38 -13.70 9.01
C VAL A 217 1.25 -12.85 8.10
N ALA A 218 2.38 -13.40 7.66
CA ALA A 218 3.36 -12.75 6.78
C ALA A 218 3.94 -13.77 5.78
N PRO A 219 3.15 -14.19 4.76
CA PRO A 219 3.61 -15.14 3.75
C PRO A 219 4.88 -14.64 3.06
N GLY A 220 5.93 -15.48 3.01
CA GLY A 220 7.22 -15.11 2.42
C GLY A 220 8.22 -14.46 3.37
N LEU A 221 7.83 -14.10 4.62
CA LEU A 221 8.78 -13.64 5.64
C LEU A 221 9.54 -14.83 6.24
N PRO A 222 10.88 -14.93 6.04
CA PRO A 222 11.65 -16.02 6.61
C PRO A 222 11.85 -15.87 8.12
N LEU A 223 11.69 -16.99 8.86
CA LEU A 223 12.19 -17.19 10.22
C LEU A 223 13.28 -18.26 10.16
N LEU A 224 14.53 -17.86 10.29
CA LEU A 224 15.71 -18.69 10.07
C LEU A 224 16.37 -19.14 11.37
N ASP A 225 17.08 -20.27 11.34
CA ASP A 225 17.89 -20.76 12.45
C ASP A 225 19.13 -19.87 12.66
N GLY A 226 19.10 -19.02 13.68
CA GLY A 226 20.18 -18.09 13.99
C GLY A 226 21.39 -18.71 14.70
N SER A 227 21.37 -20.04 14.94
CA SER A 227 22.49 -20.74 15.56
C SER A 227 23.54 -21.28 14.58
N ARG A 228 23.36 -21.04 13.27
CA ARG A 228 24.22 -21.59 12.20
C ARG A 228 24.62 -20.53 11.17
N SER A 229 25.91 -20.39 10.90
CA SER A 229 26.43 -19.51 9.84
C SER A 229 25.92 -19.88 8.44
N ALA A 230 25.65 -21.16 8.19
CA ALA A 230 25.07 -21.63 6.94
C ALA A 230 23.66 -21.08 6.66
N CYS A 231 23.01 -20.47 7.65
CA CYS A 231 21.69 -19.85 7.56
C CYS A 231 21.77 -18.32 7.45
N GLU A 232 22.96 -17.74 7.38
CA GLU A 232 23.12 -16.31 7.08
C GLU A 232 22.75 -15.98 5.62
N TRP A 233 22.48 -14.70 5.36
CA TRP A 233 22.19 -14.25 4.01
C TRP A 233 23.35 -14.52 3.06
N GLY A 234 23.01 -15.02 1.88
CA GLY A 234 23.95 -15.11 0.76
C GLY A 234 24.27 -13.74 0.16
N THR A 235 24.97 -13.75 -0.97
CA THR A 235 25.29 -12.52 -1.71
C THR A 235 25.44 -12.87 -3.19
N ASP A 236 24.73 -12.12 -4.05
CA ASP A 236 24.92 -12.21 -5.49
C ASP A 236 26.21 -11.51 -5.92
N THR A 237 26.83 -12.00 -6.99
CA THR A 237 28.10 -11.45 -7.51
C THR A 237 27.95 -10.03 -8.07
N ASP A 238 26.77 -9.64 -8.50
CA ASP A 238 26.45 -8.29 -8.99
C ASP A 238 25.79 -7.39 -7.93
N ALA A 239 25.66 -7.87 -6.69
CA ALA A 239 25.14 -7.07 -5.60
C ALA A 239 26.18 -5.99 -5.18
N PRO A 240 25.75 -4.73 -4.99
CA PRO A 240 26.63 -3.64 -4.57
C PRO A 240 27.01 -3.70 -3.09
N ALA A 241 26.41 -4.59 -2.32
CA ALA A 241 26.68 -4.82 -0.90
C ALA A 241 26.47 -6.30 -0.54
N PRO A 242 27.14 -6.81 0.49
CA PRO A 242 26.94 -8.19 0.94
C PRO A 242 25.53 -8.39 1.53
N GLY A 243 25.03 -9.62 1.44
CA GLY A 243 23.79 -10.04 2.07
C GLY A 243 22.52 -9.73 1.29
N ILE A 244 22.58 -9.19 0.09
CA ILE A 244 21.42 -8.83 -0.72
C ILE A 244 21.43 -9.47 -2.10
N PHE A 245 20.24 -9.59 -2.72
CA PHE A 245 20.14 -9.95 -4.14
C PHE A 245 20.77 -8.85 -5.01
N GLY A 246 21.41 -9.26 -6.10
CA GLY A 246 21.89 -8.39 -7.16
C GLY A 246 20.78 -7.96 -8.11
N GLY A 247 20.95 -6.84 -8.81
CA GLY A 247 19.92 -6.27 -9.67
C GLY A 247 19.49 -7.15 -10.85
N LYS A 248 20.28 -8.19 -11.20
CA LYS A 248 19.92 -9.17 -12.23
C LYS A 248 18.90 -10.21 -11.74
N ASN A 249 18.86 -10.46 -10.44
CA ASN A 249 18.02 -11.47 -9.80
C ASN A 249 16.76 -10.85 -9.15
N LEU A 250 16.40 -9.63 -9.55
CA LEU A 250 15.22 -8.91 -9.10
C LEU A 250 14.24 -8.66 -10.26
N PRO A 251 12.92 -8.65 -10.01
CA PRO A 251 11.91 -8.57 -11.05
C PRO A 251 11.96 -7.28 -11.85
N THR A 252 12.02 -7.38 -13.17
CA THR A 252 11.90 -6.24 -14.08
C THR A 252 11.10 -6.61 -15.32
N GLN A 253 10.39 -5.65 -15.90
CA GLN A 253 9.69 -5.80 -17.17
C GLN A 253 9.80 -4.52 -17.98
N LEU A 254 10.00 -4.65 -19.30
CA LEU A 254 9.98 -3.56 -20.26
C LEU A 254 8.99 -3.89 -21.38
N ARG A 255 8.02 -3.02 -21.62
CA ARG A 255 6.91 -3.27 -22.54
C ARG A 255 6.66 -2.07 -23.45
N ASP A 256 6.03 -2.34 -24.60
CA ASP A 256 5.60 -1.32 -25.54
C ASP A 256 4.12 -0.92 -25.37
N ASP A 257 3.35 -1.71 -24.59
CA ASP A 257 1.94 -1.42 -24.30
C ASP A 257 1.77 -0.70 -22.95
N TYR A 258 1.90 -1.41 -21.84
CA TYR A 258 1.81 -0.82 -20.50
C TYR A 258 2.44 -1.72 -19.44
N VAL A 259 2.78 -1.11 -18.32
CA VAL A 259 3.02 -1.76 -17.04
C VAL A 259 2.19 -1.06 -15.98
N THR A 260 1.76 -1.80 -14.95
CA THR A 260 1.04 -1.24 -13.81
C THR A 260 1.45 -1.93 -12.52
N ASN A 261 1.38 -1.21 -11.40
CA ASN A 261 1.51 -1.78 -10.07
C ASN A 261 0.63 -1.00 -9.09
N CYS A 262 -0.12 -1.74 -8.28
CA CYS A 262 -1.01 -1.22 -7.25
C CYS A 262 -0.72 -1.90 -5.90
N ASN A 263 0.56 -2.05 -5.55
CA ASN A 263 1.18 -2.60 -4.34
C ASN A 263 1.22 -4.13 -4.22
N ASP A 264 0.40 -4.89 -4.94
CA ASP A 264 0.60 -6.34 -4.97
C ASP A 264 1.95 -6.67 -5.63
N SER A 265 2.44 -7.90 -5.49
CA SER A 265 3.73 -8.31 -6.03
C SER A 265 3.84 -8.08 -7.54
N TYR A 266 5.07 -8.15 -8.05
CA TYR A 266 5.44 -7.99 -9.45
C TYR A 266 4.68 -8.89 -10.43
N TRP A 267 4.09 -10.00 -9.97
CA TRP A 267 3.57 -11.09 -10.80
C TRP A 267 2.66 -10.63 -11.94
N LEU A 268 1.65 -9.77 -11.65
CA LEU A 268 0.69 -9.29 -12.65
C LEU A 268 0.90 -7.81 -13.04
N THR A 269 2.13 -7.37 -13.15
CA THR A 269 2.46 -6.03 -13.68
C THR A 269 1.86 -5.82 -15.07
N ASN A 270 1.82 -6.86 -15.88
CA ASN A 270 1.03 -6.98 -17.09
C ASN A 270 0.55 -8.44 -17.22
N PRO A 271 -0.76 -8.72 -17.20
CA PRO A 271 -1.27 -10.08 -17.22
C PRO A 271 -1.03 -10.84 -18.53
N LYS A 272 -0.67 -10.15 -19.63
CA LYS A 272 -0.29 -10.80 -20.89
C LYS A 272 1.08 -11.48 -20.83
N GLU A 273 1.93 -11.04 -19.89
CA GLU A 273 3.27 -11.56 -19.69
C GLU A 273 3.59 -11.51 -18.18
N PRO A 274 3.01 -12.43 -17.38
CA PRO A 274 3.27 -12.47 -15.94
C PRO A 274 4.77 -12.68 -15.65
N ILE A 275 5.29 -11.95 -14.68
CA ILE A 275 6.65 -12.11 -14.21
C ILE A 275 6.68 -13.27 -13.19
N THR A 276 7.55 -14.27 -13.40
CA THR A 276 7.64 -15.46 -12.56
C THR A 276 9.08 -15.94 -12.35
N GLY A 277 9.29 -16.81 -11.35
CA GLY A 277 10.54 -17.49 -11.11
C GLY A 277 11.44 -16.82 -10.06
N PHE A 278 10.87 -15.99 -9.20
CA PHE A 278 11.62 -15.33 -8.14
C PHE A 278 11.36 -15.96 -6.76
N ASN A 279 12.31 -15.79 -5.84
CA ASN A 279 12.18 -16.28 -4.48
C ASN A 279 11.04 -15.57 -3.74
N ARG A 280 10.34 -16.30 -2.89
CA ARG A 280 9.12 -15.85 -2.23
C ARG A 280 9.32 -14.61 -1.34
N ILE A 281 10.51 -14.38 -0.81
CA ILE A 281 10.85 -13.17 -0.06
C ILE A 281 10.69 -11.89 -0.91
N ILE A 282 10.77 -12.00 -2.24
CA ILE A 282 10.59 -10.87 -3.18
C ILE A 282 9.11 -10.60 -3.46
N GLY A 283 8.27 -11.63 -3.41
CA GLY A 283 6.82 -11.49 -3.57
C GLY A 283 6.13 -12.78 -3.99
N ASP A 284 4.83 -12.82 -3.80
CA ASP A 284 4.00 -13.96 -4.15
C ASP A 284 3.65 -14.00 -5.63
N GLU A 285 3.70 -15.21 -6.21
CA GLU A 285 3.23 -15.53 -7.55
C GLU A 285 2.03 -16.47 -7.48
N GLY A 286 1.12 -16.41 -8.45
CA GLY A 286 -0.01 -17.31 -8.52
C GLY A 286 -1.03 -17.15 -7.38
N THR A 287 -1.05 -16.03 -6.68
CA THR A 287 -1.93 -15.77 -5.54
C THR A 287 -2.98 -14.70 -5.86
N GLU A 288 -4.07 -14.66 -5.09
CA GLU A 288 -5.13 -13.68 -5.26
C GLU A 288 -4.59 -12.24 -5.22
N ARG A 289 -5.06 -11.41 -6.17
CA ARG A 289 -4.75 -9.98 -6.21
C ARG A 289 -5.86 -9.17 -5.53
N SER A 290 -5.45 -8.09 -4.88
CA SER A 290 -6.40 -7.15 -4.29
C SER A 290 -7.40 -6.62 -5.32
N LEU A 291 -8.62 -6.29 -4.88
CA LEU A 291 -9.64 -5.72 -5.76
C LEU A 291 -9.14 -4.46 -6.48
N ARG A 292 -8.30 -3.67 -5.81
CA ARG A 292 -7.70 -2.46 -6.37
C ARG A 292 -6.70 -2.77 -7.49
N THR A 293 -5.85 -3.77 -7.33
CA THR A 293 -4.93 -4.20 -8.39
C THR A 293 -5.69 -4.74 -9.60
N ARG A 294 -6.75 -5.50 -9.38
CA ARG A 294 -7.61 -6.02 -10.44
C ARG A 294 -8.28 -4.87 -11.20
N LEU A 295 -8.85 -3.88 -10.50
CA LEU A 295 -9.43 -2.68 -11.13
C LEU A 295 -8.38 -1.89 -11.93
N CYS A 296 -7.17 -1.72 -11.40
CA CYS A 296 -6.05 -1.05 -12.06
C CYS A 296 -5.73 -1.69 -13.42
N ILE A 297 -5.60 -3.02 -13.47
CA ILE A 297 -5.38 -3.79 -14.70
C ILE A 297 -6.58 -3.63 -15.66
N LEU A 298 -7.78 -3.84 -15.17
CA LEU A 298 -9.01 -3.76 -15.99
C LEU A 298 -9.22 -2.38 -16.61
N GLN A 299 -8.92 -1.30 -15.89
CA GLN A 299 -9.01 0.06 -16.42
C GLN A 299 -8.00 0.28 -17.54
N ALA A 300 -6.76 -0.21 -17.40
CA ALA A 300 -5.75 -0.13 -18.44
C ALA A 300 -6.18 -0.94 -19.68
N GLU A 301 -6.61 -2.18 -19.52
CA GLU A 301 -7.01 -3.07 -20.60
C GLU A 301 -8.26 -2.57 -21.34
N LYS A 302 -9.30 -2.14 -20.62
CA LYS A 302 -10.52 -1.56 -21.23
C LYS A 302 -10.19 -0.29 -22.02
N ARG A 303 -9.28 0.58 -21.52
CA ARG A 303 -8.85 1.78 -22.26
C ARG A 303 -8.16 1.41 -23.55
N LEU A 304 -7.20 0.49 -23.52
CA LEU A 304 -6.44 0.06 -24.70
C LEU A 304 -7.30 -0.71 -25.71
N ALA A 305 -8.35 -1.39 -25.25
CA ALA A 305 -9.34 -2.04 -26.10
C ALA A 305 -10.41 -1.07 -26.66
N GLY A 306 -10.45 0.19 -26.21
CA GLY A 306 -11.51 1.15 -26.56
C GLY A 306 -12.88 0.80 -25.97
N GLN A 307 -12.92 0.06 -24.86
CA GLN A 307 -14.13 -0.46 -24.21
C GLN A 307 -14.50 0.28 -22.91
N ASP A 308 -13.83 1.38 -22.61
CA ASP A 308 -14.06 2.19 -21.43
C ASP A 308 -15.10 3.31 -21.62
N GLY A 309 -15.78 3.34 -22.75
CA GLY A 309 -16.81 4.33 -23.11
C GLY A 309 -16.25 5.70 -23.51
N ARG A 310 -14.93 5.86 -23.64
CA ARG A 310 -14.26 7.10 -24.05
C ARG A 310 -13.78 7.01 -25.51
N PRO A 311 -13.65 8.13 -26.23
CA PRO A 311 -13.18 8.13 -27.62
C PRO A 311 -11.77 7.54 -27.77
N GLY A 312 -11.58 6.72 -28.83
CA GLY A 312 -10.30 6.08 -29.15
C GLY A 312 -9.89 4.98 -28.19
N ASN A 313 -8.62 4.55 -28.28
CA ASN A 313 -8.06 3.47 -27.48
C ASN A 313 -6.66 3.79 -26.91
N LYS A 314 -6.28 5.06 -26.90
CA LYS A 314 -5.00 5.53 -26.34
C LYS A 314 -5.23 6.38 -25.11
N PHE A 315 -4.29 6.38 -24.23
CA PHE A 315 -4.25 7.32 -23.11
C PHE A 315 -3.83 8.70 -23.61
N THR A 316 -4.56 9.71 -23.18
CA THR A 316 -4.19 11.12 -23.20
C THR A 316 -4.20 11.64 -21.75
N ILE A 317 -3.61 12.80 -21.47
CA ILE A 317 -3.70 13.38 -20.13
C ILE A 317 -5.16 13.45 -19.65
N PRO A 318 -6.11 14.03 -20.39
CA PRO A 318 -7.50 14.09 -19.94
C PRO A 318 -8.14 12.70 -19.71
N THR A 319 -7.94 11.75 -20.62
CA THR A 319 -8.56 10.41 -20.45
C THR A 319 -7.97 9.66 -19.26
N LEU A 320 -6.67 9.82 -19.00
CA LEU A 320 -6.02 9.22 -17.84
C LEU A 320 -6.54 9.85 -16.54
N GLN A 321 -6.62 11.18 -16.49
CA GLN A 321 -7.15 11.93 -15.37
C GLN A 321 -8.60 11.55 -15.04
N ASP A 322 -9.44 11.41 -16.05
CA ASP A 322 -10.83 10.97 -15.89
C ASP A 322 -10.94 9.55 -15.36
N ILE A 323 -10.07 8.63 -15.81
CA ILE A 323 -10.07 7.23 -15.34
C ILE A 323 -9.63 7.18 -13.88
N VAL A 324 -8.51 7.81 -13.55
CA VAL A 324 -7.92 7.71 -12.20
C VAL A 324 -8.73 8.43 -11.13
N LEU A 325 -9.52 9.45 -11.49
CA LEU A 325 -10.40 10.17 -10.57
C LEU A 325 -11.89 9.79 -10.73
N ALA A 326 -12.20 8.70 -11.44
CA ALA A 326 -13.57 8.20 -11.58
C ALA A 326 -14.16 7.71 -10.25
N SER A 327 -13.31 7.35 -9.28
CA SER A 327 -13.70 6.81 -7.97
C SER A 327 -14.64 5.60 -8.06
N ASP A 328 -14.41 4.76 -9.07
CA ASP A 328 -15.12 3.49 -9.23
C ASP A 328 -14.85 2.59 -8.01
N ILE A 329 -15.86 1.88 -7.55
CA ILE A 329 -15.79 0.90 -6.47
C ILE A 329 -15.91 -0.50 -7.06
N TYR A 330 -14.80 -1.21 -7.17
CA TYR A 330 -14.78 -2.49 -7.89
C TYR A 330 -15.59 -3.59 -7.19
N SER A 331 -15.60 -3.61 -5.86
CA SER A 331 -16.48 -4.52 -5.11
C SER A 331 -17.97 -4.30 -5.45
N ALA A 332 -18.38 -3.04 -5.69
CA ALA A 332 -19.73 -2.73 -6.12
C ALA A 332 -20.01 -3.25 -7.55
N GLN A 333 -19.05 -3.11 -8.46
CA GLN A 333 -19.19 -3.68 -9.81
C GLN A 333 -19.36 -5.20 -9.77
N LEU A 334 -18.71 -5.89 -8.83
CA LEU A 334 -18.77 -7.33 -8.68
C LEU A 334 -20.02 -7.83 -7.93
N ALA A 335 -20.58 -7.05 -7.00
CA ALA A 335 -21.49 -7.61 -6.00
C ALA A 335 -22.75 -6.78 -5.71
N ARG A 336 -22.83 -5.49 -6.11
CA ARG A 336 -23.96 -4.63 -5.73
C ARG A 336 -25.30 -5.20 -6.20
N GLN A 337 -25.38 -5.64 -7.44
CA GLN A 337 -26.64 -6.19 -7.97
C GLN A 337 -27.10 -7.42 -7.19
N GLN A 338 -26.17 -8.29 -6.79
CA GLN A 338 -26.50 -9.47 -5.99
C GLN A 338 -26.99 -9.09 -4.56
N VAL A 339 -26.45 -8.02 -3.97
CA VAL A 339 -26.96 -7.47 -2.70
C VAL A 339 -28.41 -7.00 -2.87
N VAL A 340 -28.71 -6.24 -3.92
CA VAL A 340 -30.05 -5.72 -4.21
C VAL A 340 -31.05 -6.85 -4.50
N ASP A 341 -30.67 -7.78 -5.39
CA ASP A 341 -31.60 -8.83 -5.87
C ASP A 341 -31.79 -9.97 -4.87
N SER A 342 -30.89 -10.12 -3.90
CA SER A 342 -30.92 -11.23 -2.96
C SER A 342 -31.06 -10.77 -1.51
N LEU A 343 -30.07 -10.06 -0.96
CA LEU A 343 -30.07 -9.69 0.47
C LEU A 343 -31.18 -8.70 0.79
N CYS A 344 -31.39 -7.72 -0.06
CA CYS A 344 -32.45 -6.72 0.13
C CYS A 344 -33.87 -7.32 0.00
N GLN A 345 -34.00 -8.44 -0.70
CA GLN A 345 -35.29 -9.14 -0.87
C GLN A 345 -35.62 -10.09 0.29
N GLN A 346 -34.67 -10.36 1.19
CA GLN A 346 -34.94 -11.20 2.35
C GLN A 346 -36.02 -10.57 3.24
N PRO A 347 -36.97 -11.38 3.75
CA PRO A 347 -38.04 -10.86 4.62
C PRO A 347 -37.47 -10.24 5.90
N LEU A 348 -36.34 -10.77 6.38
CA LEU A 348 -35.70 -10.33 7.61
C LEU A 348 -34.17 -10.30 7.44
N LEU A 349 -33.53 -9.19 7.78
CA LEU A 349 -32.09 -9.09 7.95
C LEU A 349 -31.76 -9.05 9.45
N VAL A 350 -30.84 -9.93 9.90
CA VAL A 350 -30.43 -10.04 11.30
C VAL A 350 -28.95 -9.71 11.42
N GLY A 351 -28.64 -8.65 12.16
CA GLY A 351 -27.29 -8.26 12.52
C GLY A 351 -26.85 -8.83 13.88
N SER A 352 -25.65 -8.47 14.31
CA SER A 352 -25.07 -8.88 15.60
C SER A 352 -25.91 -8.37 16.80
N ALA A 353 -26.56 -7.23 16.67
CA ALA A 353 -27.44 -6.62 17.67
C ALA A 353 -28.92 -7.02 17.54
N GLY A 354 -29.26 -7.89 16.58
CA GLY A 354 -30.63 -8.32 16.31
C GLY A 354 -31.19 -7.89 14.95
N PRO A 355 -32.51 -8.01 14.76
CA PRO A 355 -33.16 -7.68 13.50
C PRO A 355 -33.05 -6.21 13.13
N VAL A 356 -32.85 -5.91 11.85
CA VAL A 356 -32.95 -4.56 11.29
C VAL A 356 -34.41 -4.19 11.12
N ALA A 357 -34.79 -2.97 11.48
CA ALA A 357 -36.15 -2.46 11.26
C ALA A 357 -36.47 -2.41 9.74
N ASP A 358 -37.67 -2.88 9.36
CA ASP A 358 -38.06 -2.97 7.94
C ASP A 358 -37.99 -1.62 7.22
N VAL A 359 -38.32 -0.53 7.89
CA VAL A 359 -38.22 0.82 7.30
C VAL A 359 -36.78 1.22 7.00
N ASP A 360 -35.83 0.88 7.86
CA ASP A 360 -34.41 1.19 7.66
C ASP A 360 -33.81 0.29 6.58
N LYS A 361 -34.15 -1.01 6.56
CA LYS A 361 -33.79 -1.94 5.49
C LYS A 361 -34.29 -1.44 4.14
N ALA A 362 -35.58 -1.12 4.03
CA ALA A 362 -36.18 -0.64 2.79
C ALA A 362 -35.50 0.65 2.29
N ALA A 363 -35.27 1.62 3.19
CA ALA A 363 -34.62 2.87 2.83
C ALA A 363 -33.16 2.66 2.34
N ALA A 364 -32.35 1.88 3.07
CA ALA A 364 -30.98 1.59 2.69
C ALA A 364 -30.88 0.81 1.37
N CYS A 365 -31.75 -0.17 1.17
CA CYS A 365 -31.79 -0.99 -0.05
C CYS A 365 -32.21 -0.18 -1.28
N ALA A 366 -33.20 0.72 -1.15
CA ALA A 366 -33.59 1.61 -2.25
C ALA A 366 -32.44 2.54 -2.66
N VAL A 367 -31.66 3.03 -1.69
CA VAL A 367 -30.46 3.83 -1.97
C VAL A 367 -29.38 3.01 -2.65
N LEU A 368 -29.11 1.77 -2.22
CA LEU A 368 -28.12 0.88 -2.87
C LEU A 368 -28.53 0.49 -4.28
N GLU A 369 -29.81 0.31 -4.56
CA GLU A 369 -30.33 0.05 -5.91
C GLU A 369 -30.07 1.22 -6.85
N ALA A 370 -30.32 2.45 -6.40
CA ALA A 370 -30.13 3.68 -7.17
C ALA A 370 -28.68 4.16 -7.26
N TRP A 371 -27.77 3.61 -6.44
CA TRP A 371 -26.40 4.08 -6.32
C TRP A 371 -25.60 3.81 -7.61
N ASP A 372 -24.77 4.79 -8.01
CA ASP A 372 -23.93 4.76 -9.23
C ASP A 372 -22.70 3.84 -9.14
N GLY A 373 -22.46 3.16 -8.01
CA GLY A 373 -21.29 2.30 -7.80
C GLY A 373 -19.96 3.05 -7.66
N LYS A 374 -20.01 4.35 -7.39
CA LYS A 374 -18.86 5.25 -7.26
C LYS A 374 -18.82 5.92 -5.89
N SER A 375 -17.66 6.53 -5.59
CA SER A 375 -17.48 7.37 -4.41
C SER A 375 -17.07 8.79 -4.81
N GLN A 376 -17.88 9.42 -5.68
CA GLN A 376 -17.77 10.83 -6.05
C GLN A 376 -18.44 11.72 -4.99
N LEU A 377 -18.19 13.02 -5.03
CA LEU A 377 -18.84 13.96 -4.10
C LEU A 377 -20.38 13.92 -4.19
N THR A 378 -20.90 13.61 -5.37
CA THR A 378 -22.34 13.52 -5.65
C THR A 378 -22.92 12.11 -5.48
N SER A 379 -22.09 11.08 -5.28
CA SER A 379 -22.56 9.70 -5.11
C SER A 379 -23.35 9.54 -3.83
N VAL A 380 -24.51 8.89 -3.92
CA VAL A 380 -25.45 8.60 -2.82
C VAL A 380 -25.49 7.09 -2.63
N GLY A 381 -25.19 6.60 -1.42
CA GLY A 381 -25.15 5.17 -1.10
C GLY A 381 -23.77 4.59 -0.86
N ALA A 382 -22.71 5.27 -1.29
CA ALA A 382 -21.33 4.78 -1.13
C ALA A 382 -20.94 4.52 0.33
N HIS A 383 -21.45 5.29 1.29
CA HIS A 383 -21.17 5.08 2.72
C HIS A 383 -21.84 3.80 3.25
N ILE A 384 -23.05 3.46 2.78
CA ILE A 384 -23.72 2.19 3.15
C ILE A 384 -22.90 1.03 2.62
N TRP A 385 -22.46 1.12 1.36
CA TRP A 385 -21.62 0.10 0.73
C TRP A 385 -20.30 -0.07 1.45
N ARG A 386 -19.61 1.02 1.78
CA ARG A 386 -18.34 0.99 2.53
C ARG A 386 -18.52 0.29 3.87
N GLU A 387 -19.54 0.64 4.63
CA GLU A 387 -19.81 0.01 5.92
C GLU A 387 -20.19 -1.47 5.78
N PHE A 388 -20.89 -1.83 4.72
CA PHE A 388 -21.20 -3.22 4.39
C PHE A 388 -19.94 -4.00 4.02
N PHE A 389 -19.21 -3.52 2.98
CA PHE A 389 -18.15 -4.32 2.39
C PHE A 389 -16.94 -4.49 3.32
N ARG A 390 -16.60 -3.48 4.11
CA ARG A 390 -15.53 -3.64 5.11
C ARG A 390 -15.88 -4.68 6.18
N ARG A 391 -17.15 -4.85 6.56
CA ARG A 391 -17.60 -5.90 7.47
C ARG A 391 -17.60 -7.26 6.78
N ALA A 392 -18.15 -7.35 5.61
CA ALA A 392 -18.20 -8.57 4.83
C ALA A 392 -16.79 -9.13 4.54
N SER A 393 -15.84 -8.27 4.17
CA SER A 393 -14.45 -8.66 3.90
C SER A 393 -13.58 -8.85 5.15
N GLY A 394 -14.10 -8.63 6.36
CA GLY A 394 -13.35 -8.71 7.60
C GLY A 394 -12.36 -7.55 7.83
N ASN A 395 -12.38 -6.53 6.98
CA ASN A 395 -11.48 -5.37 7.09
C ASN A 395 -12.08 -4.28 7.99
N LEU A 396 -12.23 -4.59 9.28
CA LEU A 396 -12.87 -3.68 10.24
C LEU A 396 -11.97 -2.52 10.70
N GLY A 397 -10.76 -2.40 10.15
CA GLY A 397 -9.80 -1.38 10.55
C GLY A 397 -9.30 -1.57 12.00
N GLY A 398 -8.01 -1.34 12.23
CA GLY A 398 -7.46 -1.37 13.58
C GLY A 398 -6.87 -2.68 14.08
N LEU A 399 -6.89 -3.76 13.29
CA LEU A 399 -5.99 -4.87 13.55
C LEU A 399 -4.58 -4.48 13.12
N PRO A 400 -3.54 -4.82 13.91
CA PRO A 400 -2.16 -4.65 13.47
C PRO A 400 -1.97 -5.30 12.11
N VAL A 401 -1.29 -4.61 11.20
CA VAL A 401 -0.89 -5.16 9.91
C VAL A 401 -0.24 -6.52 10.15
N GLY A 402 -0.82 -7.61 9.60
CA GLY A 402 -0.25 -8.95 9.67
C GLY A 402 -0.94 -9.96 10.59
N LEU A 403 -2.04 -9.62 11.26
CA LEU A 403 -2.89 -10.66 11.84
C LEU A 403 -4.02 -10.99 10.86
N PRO A 404 -4.19 -12.27 10.47
CA PRO A 404 -5.37 -12.65 9.72
C PRO A 404 -6.59 -12.32 10.58
N ALA A 405 -7.52 -11.57 10.02
CA ALA A 405 -8.90 -11.72 10.44
C ALA A 405 -9.17 -13.23 10.44
N THR A 406 -9.93 -13.73 11.43
CA THR A 406 -10.43 -15.12 11.41
C THR A 406 -10.77 -15.45 9.97
N PRO A 407 -10.31 -16.60 9.40
CA PRO A 407 -10.56 -16.89 8.00
C PRO A 407 -12.06 -16.78 7.80
N LEU A 408 -12.49 -15.68 7.21
CA LEU A 408 -13.86 -15.56 6.75
C LEU A 408 -14.00 -16.66 5.71
N THR A 409 -14.97 -17.54 5.88
CA THR A 409 -15.41 -18.35 4.76
C THR A 409 -15.56 -17.41 3.59
N SER A 410 -14.94 -17.73 2.45
CA SER A 410 -14.89 -16.81 1.30
C SER A 410 -16.21 -16.10 1.10
N ILE A 411 -16.19 -14.78 1.05
CA ILE A 411 -17.39 -13.98 0.72
C ILE A 411 -17.81 -14.19 -0.74
N TRP A 412 -16.97 -14.85 -1.54
CA TRP A 412 -17.18 -15.10 -2.95
C TRP A 412 -17.64 -16.56 -3.19
N GLN A 413 -18.55 -16.77 -4.13
CA GLN A 413 -18.96 -18.07 -4.61
C GLN A 413 -17.86 -18.74 -5.45
N ASN A 414 -17.26 -17.96 -6.34
CA ASN A 414 -16.16 -18.40 -7.18
C ASN A 414 -14.85 -17.99 -6.52
N GLY A 415 -14.08 -18.99 -6.10
CA GLY A 415 -12.77 -18.79 -5.49
C GLY A 415 -11.73 -18.27 -6.50
N PHE A 416 -10.56 -17.92 -5.99
CA PHE A 416 -9.43 -17.50 -6.82
C PHE A 416 -8.99 -18.60 -7.78
N SER A 417 -8.69 -18.22 -9.03
CA SER A 417 -8.09 -19.06 -10.06
C SER A 417 -6.86 -18.38 -10.64
N ALA A 418 -5.71 -19.03 -10.55
CA ALA A 418 -4.47 -18.54 -11.18
C ALA A 418 -4.55 -18.54 -12.72
N ALA A 419 -5.50 -19.25 -13.33
CA ALA A 419 -5.77 -19.21 -14.76
C ALA A 419 -6.59 -17.98 -15.19
N ASP A 420 -7.31 -17.36 -14.26
CA ASP A 420 -8.06 -16.13 -14.49
C ASP A 420 -7.93 -15.18 -13.28
N PRO A 421 -6.71 -14.68 -13.02
CA PRO A 421 -6.41 -13.98 -11.77
C PRO A 421 -6.99 -12.56 -11.71
N VAL A 422 -7.33 -11.97 -12.85
CA VAL A 422 -7.88 -10.61 -12.92
C VAL A 422 -9.37 -10.62 -12.61
N ASN A 423 -10.10 -11.67 -13.01
CA ASN A 423 -11.55 -11.73 -12.83
C ASN A 423 -11.98 -12.52 -11.59
N THR A 424 -11.08 -13.29 -10.96
CA THR A 424 -11.39 -14.09 -9.79
C THR A 424 -10.63 -13.62 -8.54
N PRO A 425 -11.24 -13.78 -7.33
CA PRO A 425 -12.58 -14.33 -7.03
C PRO A 425 -13.71 -13.36 -7.42
N ASN A 426 -14.93 -13.90 -7.59
CA ASN A 426 -16.10 -13.10 -7.94
C ASN A 426 -17.40 -13.76 -7.49
N ALA A 427 -18.54 -13.11 -7.79
CA ALA A 427 -19.88 -13.52 -7.41
C ALA A 427 -20.05 -13.61 -5.88
N LEU A 428 -20.73 -12.63 -5.29
CA LEU A 428 -20.96 -12.59 -3.84
C LEU A 428 -21.75 -13.80 -3.35
N ASN A 429 -21.29 -14.44 -2.30
CA ASN A 429 -22.01 -15.52 -1.65
C ASN A 429 -23.12 -14.98 -0.73
N THR A 430 -24.28 -14.69 -1.30
CA THR A 430 -25.42 -14.14 -0.58
C THR A 430 -26.07 -15.12 0.42
N ASN A 431 -25.73 -16.43 0.34
CA ASN A 431 -26.13 -17.45 1.30
C ASN A 431 -25.21 -17.51 2.53
N ASN A 432 -24.07 -16.83 2.49
CA ASN A 432 -23.17 -16.76 3.63
C ASN A 432 -23.78 -15.87 4.72
N VAL A 433 -24.02 -16.46 5.90
CA VAL A 433 -24.62 -15.75 7.05
C VAL A 433 -23.81 -14.53 7.48
N GLN A 434 -22.47 -14.60 7.38
CA GLN A 434 -21.60 -13.45 7.70
C GLN A 434 -21.80 -12.28 6.72
N VAL A 435 -22.05 -12.57 5.45
CA VAL A 435 -22.36 -11.54 4.43
C VAL A 435 -23.71 -10.91 4.69
N GLN A 436 -24.72 -11.72 5.05
CA GLN A 436 -26.06 -11.23 5.43
C GLN A 436 -25.98 -10.34 6.70
N GLN A 437 -25.29 -10.82 7.72
CA GLN A 437 -25.06 -10.09 8.97
C GLN A 437 -24.30 -8.78 8.72
N ALA A 438 -23.30 -8.78 7.85
CA ALA A 438 -22.54 -7.58 7.51
C ALA A 438 -23.41 -6.47 6.92
N LEU A 439 -24.40 -6.80 6.07
CA LEU A 439 -25.33 -5.81 5.54
C LEU A 439 -26.25 -5.27 6.66
N ALA A 440 -26.78 -6.14 7.50
CA ALA A 440 -27.60 -5.74 8.63
C ALA A 440 -26.85 -4.80 9.58
N ASP A 441 -25.64 -5.17 9.98
CA ASP A 441 -24.79 -4.38 10.88
C ASP A 441 -24.36 -3.05 10.25
N ALA A 442 -24.17 -3.00 8.93
CA ALA A 442 -23.89 -1.76 8.21
C ALA A 442 -25.05 -0.77 8.26
N ILE A 443 -26.27 -1.26 8.01
CA ILE A 443 -27.49 -0.43 8.09
C ILE A 443 -27.66 0.13 9.51
N VAL A 444 -27.51 -0.71 10.53
CA VAL A 444 -27.59 -0.28 11.94
C VAL A 444 -26.49 0.73 12.26
N ALA A 445 -25.26 0.51 11.81
CA ALA A 445 -24.14 1.41 12.07
C ALA A 445 -24.34 2.79 11.41
N VAL A 446 -24.77 2.85 10.16
CA VAL A 446 -25.08 4.12 9.49
C VAL A 446 -26.23 4.83 10.21
N LYS A 447 -27.31 4.13 10.54
CA LYS A 447 -28.43 4.69 11.27
C LYS A 447 -28.02 5.28 12.61
N ALA A 448 -27.15 4.61 13.35
CA ALA A 448 -26.68 5.04 14.66
C ALA A 448 -25.91 6.37 14.64
N THR A 449 -25.32 6.74 13.50
CA THR A 449 -24.65 8.04 13.34
C THR A 449 -25.64 9.21 13.15
N GLY A 450 -26.90 8.93 12.84
CA GLY A 450 -27.88 9.94 12.46
C GLY A 450 -27.70 10.49 11.03
N ILE A 451 -26.73 9.98 10.26
CA ILE A 451 -26.55 10.34 8.85
C ILE A 451 -27.64 9.64 8.02
N PRO A 452 -28.43 10.37 7.22
CA PRO A 452 -29.41 9.78 6.32
C PRO A 452 -28.78 8.84 5.30
N PHE A 453 -29.47 7.76 4.94
CA PHE A 453 -29.01 6.80 3.93
C PHE A 453 -28.83 7.42 2.54
N ASP A 454 -29.58 8.45 2.21
CA ASP A 454 -29.54 9.19 0.95
C ASP A 454 -28.54 10.36 0.94
N ARG A 455 -27.64 10.42 1.93
CA ARG A 455 -26.66 11.49 2.01
C ARG A 455 -25.58 11.34 0.94
N ALA A 456 -25.28 12.41 0.21
CA ALA A 456 -24.19 12.43 -0.76
C ALA A 456 -22.81 12.43 -0.08
N MET A 457 -21.83 11.73 -0.65
CA MET A 457 -20.48 11.58 -0.07
C MET A 457 -19.78 12.91 0.22
N GLY A 458 -19.93 13.91 -0.64
CA GLY A 458 -19.34 15.24 -0.43
C GLY A 458 -19.86 16.00 0.80
N GLN A 459 -20.94 15.51 1.42
CA GLN A 459 -21.50 16.08 2.65
C GLN A 459 -21.02 15.37 3.92
N ILE A 460 -20.32 14.22 3.76
CA ILE A 460 -19.93 13.37 4.89
C ILE A 460 -18.47 12.90 4.81
N GLN A 461 -17.71 13.28 3.78
CA GLN A 461 -16.30 12.87 3.62
C GLN A 461 -15.43 14.08 3.35
N PHE A 462 -14.54 14.40 4.31
CA PHE A 462 -13.77 15.65 4.30
C PHE A 462 -12.29 15.38 4.56
N SER A 463 -11.46 16.34 4.15
CA SER A 463 -10.06 16.38 4.56
C SER A 463 -9.95 16.53 6.09
N GLY A 464 -9.42 15.52 6.75
CA GLY A 464 -9.18 15.51 8.19
C GLY A 464 -7.99 16.34 8.64
N VAL A 465 -7.17 16.84 7.69
CA VAL A 465 -6.02 17.73 7.99
C VAL A 465 -6.41 19.21 7.92
N HIS A 466 -7.54 19.55 7.32
CA HIS A 466 -8.07 20.93 7.19
C HIS A 466 -9.35 21.08 8.01
N LYS A 467 -9.27 20.80 9.30
CA LYS A 467 -10.44 20.68 10.19
C LYS A 467 -11.43 21.87 10.14
N ASN A 468 -10.92 23.08 9.97
CA ASN A 468 -11.73 24.28 9.97
C ASN A 468 -12.42 24.58 8.63
N SER A 469 -11.95 23.96 7.54
CA SER A 469 -12.42 24.25 6.17
C SER A 469 -13.42 23.23 5.64
N ARG A 470 -13.53 22.03 6.25
CA ARG A 470 -14.40 20.91 5.80
C ARG A 470 -14.39 20.72 4.29
N ILE A 471 -13.21 20.71 3.67
CA ILE A 471 -13.07 20.54 2.22
C ILE A 471 -13.48 19.11 1.87
N PRO A 472 -14.51 18.91 1.03
CA PRO A 472 -14.93 17.58 0.66
C PRO A 472 -13.90 16.91 -0.24
N VAL A 473 -13.70 15.61 -0.07
CA VAL A 473 -12.80 14.82 -0.90
C VAL A 473 -13.51 13.56 -1.39
N PHE A 474 -13.30 13.21 -2.66
CA PHE A 474 -13.88 12.01 -3.28
C PHE A 474 -12.88 10.85 -3.22
N GLY A 475 -13.39 9.63 -3.36
CA GLY A 475 -12.62 8.38 -3.34
C GLY A 475 -13.16 7.38 -2.34
N GLY A 476 -12.69 6.13 -2.43
CA GLY A 476 -13.06 5.01 -1.58
C GLY A 476 -11.87 4.40 -0.85
N GLU A 477 -12.13 3.37 -0.06
CA GLU A 477 -11.08 2.61 0.62
C GLU A 477 -10.44 1.58 -0.32
N SER A 478 -9.18 1.22 -0.04
CA SER A 478 -8.46 0.18 -0.80
C SER A 478 -9.19 -1.17 -0.74
N SER A 479 -9.76 -1.50 0.40
CA SER A 479 -10.53 -2.74 0.62
C SER A 479 -11.79 -2.84 -0.23
N GLU A 480 -12.41 -1.71 -0.59
CA GLU A 480 -13.54 -1.65 -1.51
C GLU A 480 -13.13 -1.86 -2.98
N GLY A 481 -11.83 -1.89 -3.26
CA GLY A 481 -11.30 -1.92 -4.61
C GLY A 481 -11.33 -0.55 -5.29
N ALA A 482 -11.26 0.54 -4.53
CA ALA A 482 -11.12 1.87 -5.10
C ALA A 482 -9.70 2.09 -5.63
N PHE A 483 -9.58 2.67 -6.83
CA PHE A 483 -8.30 3.14 -7.33
C PHE A 483 -7.97 4.57 -6.85
N THR A 484 -8.99 5.42 -6.75
CA THR A 484 -8.93 6.74 -6.13
C THR A 484 -9.09 6.57 -4.62
N ILE A 485 -7.99 6.49 -3.89
CA ILE A 485 -8.02 6.16 -2.45
C ILE A 485 -8.07 7.42 -1.59
N VAL A 486 -9.01 7.40 -0.64
CA VAL A 486 -9.04 8.24 0.55
C VAL A 486 -9.47 7.39 1.74
N SER A 487 -8.78 7.52 2.87
CA SER A 487 -8.96 6.64 4.04
C SER A 487 -8.93 7.40 5.35
N THR A 488 -9.74 6.93 6.29
CA THR A 488 -9.71 7.35 7.70
C THR A 488 -8.65 6.59 8.51
N GLN A 489 -7.95 5.63 7.90
CA GLN A 489 -7.06 4.65 8.56
C GLN A 489 -7.77 3.81 9.64
N GLY A 490 -8.96 3.36 9.35
CA GLY A 490 -9.70 2.42 10.17
C GLY A 490 -10.68 3.05 11.17
N GLU A 491 -10.77 4.38 11.22
CA GLU A 491 -11.83 5.01 11.99
C GLU A 491 -13.22 4.73 11.37
N ASN A 492 -14.19 4.52 12.23
CA ASN A 492 -15.58 4.27 11.83
C ASN A 492 -16.25 5.54 11.33
N LEU A 493 -17.35 5.38 10.60
CA LEU A 493 -18.28 6.47 10.32
C LEU A 493 -18.79 7.04 11.64
N THR A 494 -18.68 8.35 11.80
CA THR A 494 -19.20 9.08 12.95
C THR A 494 -20.37 9.99 12.54
N ASN A 495 -21.04 10.62 13.50
CA ASN A 495 -22.05 11.64 13.21
C ASN A 495 -21.48 12.85 12.45
N ASP A 496 -20.16 13.08 12.50
CA ASP A 496 -19.44 14.12 11.74
C ASP A 496 -18.94 13.63 10.37
N GLY A 497 -19.19 12.38 10.01
CA GLY A 497 -18.77 11.75 8.76
C GLY A 497 -17.39 11.11 8.83
N TYR A 498 -16.72 11.01 7.67
CA TYR A 498 -15.36 10.47 7.51
C TYR A 498 -14.32 11.59 7.49
N GLN A 499 -13.35 11.51 8.38
CA GLN A 499 -12.21 12.42 8.45
C GLN A 499 -11.00 11.79 7.74
N ILE A 500 -10.72 12.20 6.52
CA ILE A 500 -9.69 11.59 5.68
C ILE A 500 -8.30 12.11 6.08
N VAL A 501 -7.39 11.18 6.36
CA VAL A 501 -6.02 11.44 6.81
C VAL A 501 -4.96 10.67 6.04
N TYR A 502 -5.37 9.87 5.04
CA TYR A 502 -4.51 9.02 4.24
C TYR A 502 -5.10 8.84 2.83
N GLY A 503 -4.28 8.46 1.87
CA GLY A 503 -4.71 8.10 0.50
C GLY A 503 -3.92 8.82 -0.56
N ASN A 504 -4.59 9.20 -1.65
CA ASN A 504 -3.97 9.97 -2.73
C ASN A 504 -3.12 11.10 -2.13
N SER A 505 -1.89 11.22 -2.57
CA SER A 505 -0.96 12.21 -2.02
C SER A 505 -0.37 13.08 -3.13
N TYR A 506 0.78 12.76 -3.68
CA TYR A 506 1.29 13.42 -4.86
C TYR A 506 0.75 12.73 -6.12
N ILE A 507 -0.10 13.40 -6.87
CA ILE A 507 -0.63 12.88 -8.13
C ILE A 507 0.06 13.60 -9.29
N GLN A 508 0.61 12.82 -10.24
CA GLN A 508 1.17 13.35 -11.49
C GLN A 508 0.67 12.56 -12.70
N THR A 509 0.42 13.28 -13.78
CA THR A 509 0.26 12.74 -15.14
C THR A 509 1.29 13.38 -16.04
N VAL A 510 2.17 12.59 -16.64
CA VAL A 510 3.28 13.10 -17.46
C VAL A 510 3.27 12.41 -18.83
N THR A 511 3.36 13.19 -19.88
CA THR A 511 3.58 12.75 -21.26
C THR A 511 4.57 13.67 -21.95
N TRP A 512 4.83 13.42 -23.21
CA TRP A 512 5.71 14.26 -24.05
C TRP A 512 4.99 14.65 -25.33
N ASP A 513 5.22 15.87 -25.77
CA ASP A 513 4.74 16.32 -27.07
C ASP A 513 5.57 15.73 -28.23
N ALA A 514 5.22 16.06 -29.45
CA ALA A 514 5.91 15.59 -30.65
C ALA A 514 7.39 16.06 -30.76
N LYS A 515 7.78 17.05 -29.97
CA LYS A 515 9.17 17.55 -29.89
C LYS A 515 9.94 16.90 -28.74
N GLY A 516 9.29 16.04 -27.96
CA GLY A 516 9.88 15.41 -26.78
C GLY A 516 9.90 16.31 -25.54
N VAL A 517 9.11 17.40 -25.51
CA VAL A 517 8.98 18.28 -24.35
C VAL A 517 7.95 17.68 -23.39
N PRO A 518 8.27 17.52 -22.09
CA PRO A 518 7.34 17.00 -21.12
C PRO A 518 6.11 17.89 -20.97
N GLN A 519 4.96 17.25 -20.86
CA GLN A 519 3.69 17.86 -20.53
C GLN A 519 3.21 17.20 -19.24
N ALA A 520 3.16 17.96 -18.15
CA ALA A 520 2.88 17.41 -16.84
C ALA A 520 1.81 18.20 -16.10
N GLU A 521 0.92 17.48 -15.43
CA GLU A 521 -0.11 18.06 -14.56
C GLU A 521 -0.19 17.24 -13.27
N GLY A 522 -0.49 17.90 -12.16
CA GLY A 522 -0.61 17.23 -10.88
C GLY A 522 -0.92 18.16 -9.72
N TYR A 523 -0.90 17.60 -8.51
CA TYR A 523 -1.00 18.33 -7.24
C TYR A 523 -0.67 17.42 -6.05
N ILE A 524 -0.54 18.04 -4.88
CA ILE A 524 -0.58 17.34 -3.59
C ILE A 524 -1.97 17.50 -2.99
N THR A 525 -2.64 16.39 -2.72
CA THR A 525 -4.05 16.38 -2.28
C THR A 525 -4.30 17.08 -0.95
N TYR A 526 -3.29 17.19 -0.10
CA TYR A 526 -3.36 17.83 1.22
C TYR A 526 -2.61 19.19 1.29
N SER A 527 -2.24 19.75 0.13
CA SER A 527 -1.51 21.02 0.00
C SER A 527 -0.08 20.99 0.57
N GLN A 528 0.70 22.06 0.33
CA GLN A 528 2.12 22.11 0.69
C GLN A 528 2.36 22.44 2.17
N SER A 529 1.61 23.41 2.70
CA SER A 529 1.84 23.92 4.05
C SER A 529 0.99 23.23 5.10
N THR A 530 1.51 23.12 6.30
CA THR A 530 0.79 22.71 7.50
C THR A 530 0.34 23.90 8.37
N ASP A 531 0.77 25.11 8.01
CA ASP A 531 0.41 26.34 8.72
C ASP A 531 -0.90 26.92 8.14
N PRO A 532 -1.98 27.00 8.93
CA PRO A 532 -3.25 27.57 8.49
C PRO A 532 -3.20 29.02 8.01
N ALA A 533 -2.18 29.78 8.41
CA ALA A 533 -1.97 31.16 7.96
C ALA A 533 -1.29 31.26 6.60
N ASN A 534 -0.73 30.16 6.09
CA ASN A 534 -0.04 30.13 4.81
C ASN A 534 -1.05 29.97 3.66
N PRO A 535 -0.95 30.73 2.54
CA PRO A 535 -1.84 30.60 1.39
C PRO A 535 -1.82 29.21 0.73
N HIS A 536 -0.73 28.44 0.93
CA HIS A 536 -0.60 27.06 0.43
C HIS A 536 -1.03 25.99 1.46
N TYR A 537 -1.87 26.37 2.42
CA TYR A 537 -2.40 25.43 3.41
C TYR A 537 -3.47 24.50 2.84
N ASP A 538 -4.36 25.03 1.98
CA ASP A 538 -5.51 24.29 1.47
C ASP A 538 -5.79 24.47 -0.04
N ASP A 539 -4.95 25.20 -0.76
CA ASP A 539 -5.12 25.53 -2.18
C ASP A 539 -5.17 24.29 -3.08
N PHE A 540 -4.21 23.39 -2.98
CA PHE A 540 -4.21 22.14 -3.76
C PHE A 540 -5.30 21.18 -3.32
N THR A 541 -5.69 21.18 -2.05
CA THR A 541 -6.82 20.36 -1.57
C THR A 541 -8.14 20.83 -2.18
N LYS A 542 -8.35 22.14 -2.29
CA LYS A 542 -9.49 22.72 -3.01
C LYS A 542 -9.43 22.42 -4.50
N ALA A 543 -8.25 22.49 -5.12
CA ALA A 543 -8.06 22.14 -6.52
C ALA A 543 -8.36 20.64 -6.76
N TYR A 544 -7.86 19.73 -5.89
CA TYR A 544 -8.17 18.30 -5.92
C TYR A 544 -9.66 18.04 -5.78
N SER A 545 -10.32 18.63 -4.77
CA SER A 545 -11.77 18.49 -4.55
C SER A 545 -12.60 18.86 -5.80
N GLN A 546 -12.12 19.82 -6.57
CA GLN A 546 -12.75 20.31 -7.80
C GLN A 546 -12.22 19.65 -9.09
N LYS A 547 -11.27 18.70 -8.97
CA LYS A 547 -10.55 18.09 -10.11
C LYS A 547 -9.89 19.10 -11.04
N LYS A 548 -9.42 20.23 -10.50
CA LYS A 548 -8.70 21.26 -11.23
C LYS A 548 -7.21 20.98 -11.22
N TRP A 549 -6.76 20.32 -12.26
CA TRP A 549 -5.35 19.98 -12.43
C TRP A 549 -4.46 21.22 -12.59
N GLN A 550 -3.30 21.17 -11.95
CA GLN A 550 -2.29 22.22 -12.05
C GLN A 550 -1.24 21.80 -13.07
N LYS A 551 -0.96 22.67 -14.02
CA LYS A 551 0.15 22.45 -14.97
C LYS A 551 1.47 22.67 -14.24
N PHE A 552 2.38 21.75 -14.47
CA PHE A 552 3.76 21.85 -14.00
C PHE A 552 4.62 22.48 -15.10
N PRO A 553 5.62 23.33 -14.74
CA PRO A 553 6.51 23.98 -15.70
C PRO A 553 7.39 23.00 -16.46
#